data_ba20e7cbf1d23771c714f1965093a8d3
#
_entry.id   ba20e7cbf1d23771c714f1965093a8d3
#
_cell.length_a   1.000
_cell.length_b   1.000
_cell.length_c   1.000
_cell.angle_alpha   90.00
_cell.angle_beta   90.00
_cell.angle_gamma   90.00
#
_symmetry.space_group_name_H-M   'P 1'
#
loop_
_entity.id
_entity.type
_entity.pdbx_description
1 polymer ?
#
loop_
_entity_poly.entity_id
_entity_poly.type
_entity_poly.pdbx_seq_one_letter_code
_entity_poly.pdbx_strand_id
1 'polypeptide(L)'
;SSEEVPEIPEMLENVLLFALDEAKEKMEEGAELVPFTTLVVKENLFIESHPGDSSEECYNLAQHTVEGARGADAYAFCYDGYVETDDGTKDVIIAEGGVPGAKDGYAVGYLYTVDDEGGYTFEEEAAYIGEAPNFMAKLKSGVDYGEDEIDEKYLTEVDEDPSTGIDTDGE
;
A
#
# COMPACT_ATOMS: atom_id res chain seq x y z
N SER A 1 9.68 -23.52 -8.70
CA SER A 1 8.92 -23.55 -8.43
C SER A 1 8.30 -23.04 -8.67
N SER A 2 8.12 -22.99 -8.95
CA SER A 2 7.46 -22.46 -9.16
C SER A 2 6.43 -22.30 -8.37
N GLU A 3 6.45 -21.56 -7.52
CA GLU A 3 5.46 -21.31 -6.82
C GLU A 3 4.48 -20.66 -7.60
N GLU A 4 3.28 -20.97 -7.46
CA GLU A 4 2.26 -20.35 -8.14
C GLU A 4 1.94 -19.04 -7.54
N VAL A 5 1.71 -18.01 -8.31
CA VAL A 5 1.25 -16.71 -7.84
C VAL A 5 -0.25 -16.85 -7.56
N PRO A 6 -0.69 -16.54 -6.34
CA PRO A 6 -2.12 -16.66 -6.05
C PRO A 6 -2.92 -15.63 -6.82
N GLU A 7 -4.21 -15.89 -6.93
CA GLU A 7 -5.07 -14.95 -7.62
C GLU A 7 -5.41 -13.84 -6.65
N ILE A 8 -5.01 -12.63 -6.95
CA ILE A 8 -5.24 -11.48 -6.08
C ILE A 8 -6.47 -10.76 -6.61
N PRO A 9 -7.43 -10.39 -5.75
CA PRO A 9 -8.60 -9.66 -6.24
C PRO A 9 -8.19 -8.42 -7.01
N GLU A 10 -8.91 -8.11 -8.06
CA GLU A 10 -8.51 -7.05 -8.98
C GLU A 10 -8.36 -5.71 -8.28
N MET A 11 -9.30 -5.37 -7.41
CA MET A 11 -9.22 -4.09 -6.70
C MET A 11 -7.94 -4.02 -5.85
N LEU A 12 -7.60 -5.12 -5.18
CA LEU A 12 -6.41 -5.16 -4.36
C LEU A 12 -5.16 -5.07 -5.23
N GLU A 13 -5.14 -5.82 -6.33
CA GLU A 13 -4.00 -5.76 -7.22
C GLU A 13 -3.78 -4.33 -7.72
N ASN A 14 -4.85 -3.64 -8.06
CA ASN A 14 -4.75 -2.28 -8.57
C ASN A 14 -4.18 -1.32 -7.51
N VAL A 15 -4.60 -1.45 -6.26
CA VAL A 15 -4.09 -0.53 -5.25
C VAL A 15 -2.66 -0.87 -4.88
N LEU A 16 -2.29 -2.15 -4.92
CA LEU A 16 -0.90 -2.53 -4.67
C LEU A 16 0.01 -1.95 -5.74
N LEU A 17 -0.39 -2.05 -7.00
CA LEU A 17 0.42 -1.52 -8.08
C LEU A 17 0.46 0.00 -8.07
N PHE A 18 -0.67 0.63 -7.71
CA PHE A 18 -0.69 2.08 -7.58
C PHE A 18 0.32 2.53 -6.54
N ALA A 19 0.35 1.85 -5.39
CA ALA A 19 1.29 2.23 -4.32
C ALA A 19 2.73 2.05 -4.78
N LEU A 20 3.01 0.95 -5.47
CA LEU A 20 4.38 0.73 -5.96
C LEU A 20 4.79 1.80 -6.96
N ASP A 21 3.90 2.20 -7.84
CA ASP A 21 4.23 3.22 -8.83
C ASP A 21 4.46 4.57 -8.17
N GLU A 22 3.69 4.88 -7.11
CA GLU A 22 3.92 6.11 -6.36
C GLU A 22 5.28 6.11 -5.69
N ALA A 23 5.65 4.97 -5.10
CA ALA A 23 6.94 4.86 -4.42
C ALA A 23 8.08 4.97 -5.41
N LYS A 24 7.94 4.29 -6.55
CA LYS A 24 8.97 4.33 -7.57
C LYS A 24 9.20 5.75 -8.06
N GLU A 25 8.12 6.47 -8.29
CA GLU A 25 8.24 7.83 -8.80
C GLU A 25 8.95 8.72 -7.78
N LYS A 26 8.62 8.59 -6.49
CA LYS A 26 9.28 9.38 -5.48
C LYS A 26 10.76 9.09 -5.41
N MET A 27 11.15 7.84 -5.49
CA MET A 27 12.56 7.48 -5.43
C MET A 27 13.30 7.96 -6.67
N GLU A 28 12.65 7.88 -7.82
CA GLU A 28 13.30 8.36 -9.05
C GLU A 28 13.48 9.87 -9.04
N GLU A 29 12.66 10.58 -8.28
CA GLU A 29 12.83 12.02 -8.14
C GLU A 29 13.84 12.39 -7.09
N GLY A 30 14.43 11.41 -6.42
CA GLY A 30 15.42 11.67 -5.40
C GLY A 30 14.87 11.88 -4.01
N ALA A 31 13.59 11.70 -3.82
CA ALA A 31 13.00 11.87 -2.51
C ALA A 31 13.16 10.61 -1.68
N GLU A 32 13.22 10.78 -0.38
CA GLU A 32 13.27 9.64 0.52
C GLU A 32 11.89 9.04 0.59
N LEU A 33 11.80 7.72 0.53
CA LEU A 33 10.51 7.05 0.60
C LEU A 33 10.11 6.86 2.05
N VAL A 34 9.11 7.62 2.48
CA VAL A 34 8.54 7.44 3.80
C VAL A 34 7.44 6.39 3.65
N PRO A 35 7.40 5.37 4.49
CA PRO A 35 6.33 4.36 4.38
C PRO A 35 4.96 5.01 4.40
N PHE A 36 4.05 4.49 3.58
CA PHE A 36 2.73 5.09 3.47
C PHE A 36 1.68 4.04 3.20
N THR A 37 0.44 4.37 3.49
CA THR A 37 -0.69 3.52 3.14
C THR A 37 -1.54 4.21 2.11
N THR A 38 -2.20 3.40 1.29
CA THR A 38 -3.23 3.86 0.37
C THR A 38 -4.49 3.08 0.70
N LEU A 39 -5.58 3.80 0.90
CA LEU A 39 -6.87 3.18 1.18
C LEU A 39 -7.79 3.41 0.00
N VAL A 40 -8.59 2.40 -0.33
CA VAL A 40 -9.62 2.53 -1.36
C VAL A 40 -10.95 2.63 -0.66
N VAL A 41 -11.66 3.73 -0.85
CA VAL A 41 -12.97 3.91 -0.28
C VAL A 41 -13.88 4.40 -1.39
N LYS A 42 -14.83 3.59 -1.81
CA LYS A 42 -15.76 3.95 -2.88
C LYS A 42 -15.00 4.43 -4.11
N GLU A 43 -13.98 3.67 -4.48
CA GLU A 43 -13.19 3.93 -5.69
C GLU A 43 -12.29 5.15 -5.61
N ASN A 44 -12.24 5.81 -4.45
CA ASN A 44 -11.30 6.91 -4.25
C ASN A 44 -10.10 6.41 -3.48
N LEU A 45 -8.96 7.04 -3.72
CA LEU A 45 -7.71 6.64 -3.08
C LEU A 45 -7.31 7.71 -2.07
N PHE A 46 -6.92 7.26 -0.88
CA PHE A 46 -6.47 8.15 0.18
C PHE A 46 -5.08 7.69 0.62
N ILE A 47 -4.12 8.58 0.58
CA ILE A 47 -2.73 8.26 0.89
C ILE A 47 -2.35 8.93 2.20
N GLU A 48 -1.71 8.18 3.08
CA GLU A 48 -1.25 8.73 4.35
C GLU A 48 0.15 8.22 4.63
N SER A 49 1.09 9.12 4.89
CA SER A 49 2.47 8.75 5.23
C SER A 49 2.57 8.43 6.71
N HIS A 50 3.47 7.53 7.04
CA HIS A 50 3.64 7.08 8.42
C HIS A 50 5.10 7.22 8.84
N PRO A 51 5.57 8.44 9.07
CA PRO A 51 6.96 8.63 9.47
C PRO A 51 7.17 8.10 10.89
N GLY A 52 8.29 7.45 11.10
CA GLY A 52 8.63 6.93 12.41
C GLY A 52 10.12 6.77 12.49
N ASP A 53 10.60 6.50 13.71
CA ASP A 53 12.03 6.38 13.93
C ASP A 53 12.54 4.99 13.59
N SER A 54 11.66 4.04 13.37
CA SER A 54 12.06 2.67 13.04
C SER A 54 11.04 2.07 12.12
N SER A 55 11.42 0.98 11.46
CA SER A 55 10.50 0.24 10.61
C SER A 55 9.32 -0.27 11.41
N GLU A 56 9.58 -0.71 12.64
CA GLU A 56 8.51 -1.22 13.48
C GLU A 56 7.51 -0.13 13.81
N GLU A 57 7.99 1.07 14.08
CA GLU A 57 7.09 2.16 14.40
C GLU A 57 6.25 2.54 13.18
N CYS A 58 6.85 2.59 12.00
CA CYS A 58 6.09 2.88 10.78
C CYS A 58 5.03 1.82 10.54
N TYR A 59 5.40 0.56 10.75
CA TYR A 59 4.47 -0.55 10.56
C TYR A 59 3.29 -0.44 11.51
N ASN A 60 3.56 -0.11 12.78
CA ASN A 60 2.49 -0.01 13.76
C ASN A 60 1.55 1.15 13.46
N LEU A 61 2.11 2.26 12.98
CA LEU A 61 1.28 3.39 12.59
C LEU A 61 0.38 3.02 11.41
N ALA A 62 0.94 2.31 10.43
CA ALA A 62 0.16 1.88 9.28
C ALA A 62 -0.95 0.94 9.71
N GLN A 63 -0.63 -0.01 10.58
CA GLN A 63 -1.62 -0.96 11.06
C GLN A 63 -2.76 -0.23 11.76
N HIS A 64 -2.42 0.73 12.61
CA HIS A 64 -3.43 1.48 13.34
C HIS A 64 -4.36 2.23 12.38
N THR A 65 -3.78 2.87 11.37
CA THR A 65 -4.55 3.60 10.39
C THR A 65 -5.52 2.68 9.64
N VAL A 66 -5.01 1.54 9.19
CA VAL A 66 -5.83 0.64 8.40
C VAL A 66 -6.92 -0.01 9.24
N GLU A 67 -6.57 -0.41 10.46
CA GLU A 67 -7.56 -1.06 11.33
C GLU A 67 -8.69 -0.11 11.70
N GLY A 68 -8.42 1.18 11.67
CA GLY A 68 -9.45 2.17 11.95
C GLY A 68 -10.24 2.64 10.75
N ALA A 69 -9.93 2.12 9.57
CA ALA A 69 -10.52 2.63 8.33
C ALA A 69 -11.79 1.85 7.97
N ARG A 70 -12.84 2.05 8.74
CA ARG A 70 -14.11 1.37 8.47
C ARG A 70 -14.68 1.89 7.17
N GLY A 71 -15.19 0.99 6.35
CA GLY A 71 -15.76 1.36 5.06
C GLY A 71 -14.78 1.31 3.91
N ALA A 72 -13.51 1.07 4.20
CA ALA A 72 -12.54 0.94 3.12
C ALA A 72 -12.68 -0.43 2.48
N ASP A 73 -12.40 -0.49 1.19
CA ASP A 73 -12.56 -1.72 0.41
C ASP A 73 -11.26 -2.46 0.19
N ALA A 74 -10.13 -1.80 0.34
CA ALA A 74 -8.82 -2.42 0.19
C ALA A 74 -7.77 -1.45 0.69
N TYR A 75 -6.57 -1.95 0.96
CA TYR A 75 -5.46 -1.08 1.34
C TYR A 75 -4.15 -1.62 0.78
N ALA A 76 -3.17 -0.74 0.69
CA ALA A 76 -1.79 -1.12 0.44
C ALA A 76 -0.90 -0.35 1.40
N PHE A 77 0.08 -1.02 1.99
CA PHE A 77 1.11 -0.41 2.83
C PHE A 77 2.41 -0.59 2.07
N CYS A 78 3.09 0.51 1.78
CA CYS A 78 4.25 0.49 0.90
C CYS A 78 5.48 1.02 1.60
N TYR A 79 6.61 0.36 1.39
CA TYR A 79 7.87 0.73 2.05
C TYR A 79 9.05 0.13 1.29
N ASP A 80 10.24 0.63 1.60
CA ASP A 80 11.47 0.14 1.01
C ASP A 80 12.02 -0.99 1.87
N GLY A 81 12.45 -2.06 1.25
CA GLY A 81 12.95 -3.20 1.99
C GLY A 81 13.89 -4.04 1.14
N TYR A 82 13.97 -5.31 1.47
CA TYR A 82 14.81 -6.24 0.72
C TYR A 82 14.24 -7.64 0.81
N VAL A 83 14.65 -8.49 -0.12
CA VAL A 83 14.27 -9.90 -0.09
C VAL A 83 15.52 -10.72 -0.31
N GLU A 84 15.52 -11.93 0.23
CA GLU A 84 16.60 -12.87 0.01
C GLU A 84 16.23 -13.73 -1.17
N THR A 85 17.14 -13.87 -2.13
CA THR A 85 16.92 -14.72 -3.27
C THR A 85 18.08 -15.68 -3.39
N ASP A 86 17.98 -16.60 -4.34
CA ASP A 86 19.08 -17.52 -4.60
C ASP A 86 20.34 -16.78 -5.03
N ASP A 87 20.18 -15.60 -5.59
CA ASP A 87 21.30 -14.80 -6.02
C ASP A 87 21.73 -13.78 -5.00
N GLY A 88 21.24 -13.88 -3.77
CA GLY A 88 21.62 -12.98 -2.71
C GLY A 88 20.48 -12.03 -2.34
N THR A 89 20.82 -11.03 -1.55
CA THR A 89 19.86 -10.05 -1.07
C THR A 89 19.59 -9.03 -2.18
N LYS A 90 18.34 -8.75 -2.44
CA LYS A 90 17.95 -7.77 -3.45
C LYS A 90 17.13 -6.67 -2.82
N ASP A 91 17.36 -5.44 -3.25
CA ASP A 91 16.56 -4.33 -2.80
C ASP A 91 15.20 -4.36 -3.50
N VAL A 92 14.17 -3.98 -2.79
CA VAL A 92 12.82 -4.05 -3.33
C VAL A 92 11.94 -3.04 -2.64
N ILE A 93 11.09 -2.34 -3.41
CA ILE A 93 10.00 -1.61 -2.77
C ILE A 93 8.82 -2.56 -2.71
N ILE A 94 8.21 -2.64 -1.54
CA ILE A 94 7.19 -3.64 -1.25
C ILE A 94 5.87 -2.94 -0.99
N ALA A 95 4.80 -3.47 -1.56
CA ALA A 95 3.46 -3.07 -1.20
C ALA A 95 2.74 -4.31 -0.71
N GLU A 96 2.24 -4.27 0.52
CA GLU A 96 1.47 -5.36 1.05
C GLU A 96 0.10 -4.86 1.41
N GLY A 97 -0.92 -5.67 1.21
CA GLY A 97 -2.25 -5.21 1.47
C GLY A 97 -3.25 -6.33 1.49
N GLY A 98 -4.51 -5.96 1.68
CA GLY A 98 -5.58 -6.93 1.77
C GLY A 98 -6.93 -6.28 1.61
N VAL A 99 -7.96 -7.11 1.77
CA VAL A 99 -9.34 -6.66 1.68
C VAL A 99 -10.06 -7.07 2.96
N PRO A 100 -11.17 -6.40 3.28
CA PRO A 100 -11.87 -6.69 4.53
C PRO A 100 -12.30 -8.15 4.63
N GLY A 101 -12.07 -8.74 5.76
CA GLY A 101 -12.54 -10.08 6.06
C GLY A 101 -11.70 -11.22 5.56
N ALA A 102 -10.74 -10.96 4.68
CA ALA A 102 -9.88 -12.03 4.20
C ALA A 102 -8.85 -12.36 5.27
N LYS A 103 -8.51 -13.64 5.37
CA LYS A 103 -7.59 -14.06 6.42
C LYS A 103 -6.19 -13.49 6.19
N ASP A 104 -5.70 -13.57 4.96
CA ASP A 104 -4.33 -13.17 4.65
C ASP A 104 -4.31 -12.05 3.64
N GLY A 105 -3.23 -11.29 3.65
CA GLY A 105 -2.95 -10.31 2.63
C GLY A 105 -1.86 -10.79 1.71
N TYR A 106 -1.44 -9.94 0.80
CA TYR A 106 -0.43 -10.29 -0.21
C TYR A 106 0.58 -9.18 -0.33
N ALA A 107 1.81 -9.56 -0.64
CA ALA A 107 2.89 -8.59 -0.85
C ALA A 107 3.44 -8.76 -2.25
N VAL A 108 3.61 -7.64 -2.94
CA VAL A 108 4.24 -7.60 -4.25
C VAL A 108 5.31 -6.52 -4.22
N GLY A 109 6.21 -6.52 -5.18
CA GLY A 109 7.25 -5.51 -5.13
C GLY A 109 7.94 -5.31 -6.46
N TYR A 110 8.63 -4.17 -6.55
CA TYR A 110 9.54 -3.90 -7.67
C TYR A 110 10.96 -4.06 -7.16
N LEU A 111 11.68 -5.00 -7.70
CA LEU A 111 13.11 -5.13 -7.39
C LEU A 111 13.87 -4.01 -8.08
N TYR A 112 14.94 -3.56 -7.48
CA TYR A 112 15.71 -2.49 -8.10
C TYR A 112 17.18 -2.61 -7.73
N THR A 113 18.00 -1.90 -8.51
CA THR A 113 19.42 -1.79 -8.24
C THR A 113 19.77 -0.31 -8.17
N VAL A 114 20.90 -0.02 -7.54
CA VAL A 114 21.39 1.34 -7.40
C VAL A 114 22.77 1.38 -8.07
N ASP A 115 22.97 2.32 -8.98
CA ASP A 115 24.26 2.41 -9.65
C ASP A 115 25.23 3.24 -8.81
N ASP A 116 26.45 3.42 -9.31
CA ASP A 116 27.51 4.10 -8.57
C ASP A 116 27.18 5.56 -8.34
N GLU A 117 26.28 6.13 -9.09
CA GLU A 117 25.94 7.52 -8.95
C GLU A 117 24.64 7.72 -8.18
N GLY A 118 24.10 6.63 -7.62
CA GLY A 118 22.89 6.74 -6.85
C GLY A 118 21.60 6.65 -7.65
N GLY A 119 21.70 6.34 -8.93
CA GLY A 119 20.49 6.20 -9.74
C GLY A 119 19.84 4.85 -9.56
N TYR A 120 18.53 4.82 -9.66
CA TYR A 120 17.77 3.58 -9.47
C TYR A 120 17.36 2.99 -10.80
N THR A 121 17.41 1.66 -10.89
CA THR A 121 16.87 0.94 -12.03
C THR A 121 15.89 -0.09 -11.48
N PHE A 122 14.61 0.08 -11.78
CA PHE A 122 13.57 -0.81 -11.31
C PHE A 122 13.22 -1.83 -12.39
N GLU A 123 12.87 -3.04 -11.95
CA GLU A 123 12.34 -4.01 -12.88
C GLU A 123 11.00 -3.54 -13.39
N GLU A 124 10.66 -3.95 -14.61
CA GLU A 124 9.47 -3.42 -15.24
C GLU A 124 8.20 -4.01 -14.68
N GLU A 125 8.28 -5.21 -14.16
CA GLU A 125 7.10 -5.89 -13.68
C GLU A 125 7.21 -6.16 -12.21
N ALA A 126 6.10 -6.05 -11.51
CA ALA A 126 6.07 -6.36 -10.10
C ALA A 126 6.17 -7.87 -9.90
N ALA A 127 6.86 -8.25 -8.86
CA ALA A 127 7.02 -9.65 -8.50
C ALA A 127 6.16 -9.97 -7.30
N TYR A 128 5.62 -11.17 -7.26
CA TYR A 128 4.91 -11.62 -6.07
C TYR A 128 5.95 -11.97 -5.01
N ILE A 129 5.81 -11.37 -3.82
CA ILE A 129 6.77 -11.58 -2.74
C ILE A 129 6.31 -12.67 -1.80
N GLY A 130 5.02 -12.67 -1.45
CA GLY A 130 4.51 -13.67 -0.52
C GLY A 130 3.25 -13.21 0.17
N GLU A 131 2.79 -14.02 1.11
CA GLU A 131 1.66 -13.64 1.92
C GLU A 131 2.08 -12.64 2.97
N ALA A 132 1.14 -11.82 3.40
CA ALA A 132 1.39 -10.81 4.41
C ALA A 132 0.22 -10.79 5.37
N PRO A 133 0.42 -10.28 6.59
CA PRO A 133 -0.71 -10.09 7.47
C PRO A 133 -1.72 -9.14 6.85
N ASN A 134 -3.00 -9.40 7.09
CA ASN A 134 -4.04 -8.53 6.55
C ASN A 134 -4.59 -7.68 7.68
N PHE A 135 -4.30 -6.39 7.67
CA PHE A 135 -4.77 -5.47 8.70
C PHE A 135 -6.28 -5.34 8.69
N MET A 136 -6.93 -5.75 7.60
CA MET A 136 -8.38 -5.66 7.49
C MET A 136 -9.07 -6.98 7.74
N ALA A 137 -8.35 -7.97 8.27
CA ALA A 137 -8.92 -9.32 8.42
C ALA A 137 -10.18 -9.31 9.25
N LYS A 138 -10.29 -8.41 10.21
CA LYS A 138 -11.44 -8.39 11.10
C LYS A 138 -12.46 -7.31 10.75
N LEU A 139 -12.26 -6.63 9.63
CA LEU A 139 -13.18 -5.59 9.21
C LEU A 139 -14.22 -6.17 8.26
N LYS A 140 -15.37 -5.49 8.18
CA LYS A 140 -16.38 -5.85 7.21
C LYS A 140 -16.08 -5.15 5.90
N SER A 141 -16.54 -5.73 4.82
CA SER A 141 -16.45 -5.07 3.52
C SER A 141 -17.11 -3.72 3.58
N GLY A 142 -16.61 -2.77 2.81
CA GLY A 142 -17.19 -1.44 2.72
C GLY A 142 -18.65 -1.46 2.32
N VAL A 143 -19.04 -2.43 1.49
CA VAL A 143 -20.42 -2.50 1.08
C VAL A 143 -21.35 -2.98 2.18
N ASP A 144 -20.81 -3.56 3.26
CA ASP A 144 -21.62 -4.02 4.38
C ASP A 144 -21.85 -2.93 5.41
N TYR A 145 -21.25 -1.76 5.24
CA TYR A 145 -21.47 -0.65 6.15
C TYR A 145 -22.49 0.28 5.54
N GLY A 146 -23.39 0.80 6.35
CA GLY A 146 -24.23 1.89 5.90
C GLY A 146 -23.42 3.16 5.88
N GLU A 147 -23.99 4.21 5.37
CA GLU A 147 -23.28 5.47 5.31
C GLU A 147 -22.90 5.96 6.69
N ASP A 148 -23.70 5.63 7.69
CA ASP A 148 -23.41 6.05 9.04
C ASP A 148 -22.19 5.37 9.61
N GLU A 149 -21.78 4.24 9.05
CA GLU A 149 -20.67 3.48 9.61
C GLU A 149 -19.37 3.72 8.87
N ILE A 150 -19.41 4.50 7.79
CA ILE A 150 -18.19 4.83 7.07
C ILE A 150 -17.60 6.07 7.74
N ASP A 151 -16.27 6.06 7.89
CA ASP A 151 -15.59 7.15 8.53
C ASP A 151 -15.96 8.45 7.85
N GLU A 152 -16.38 9.43 8.62
CA GLU A 152 -16.91 10.66 8.07
C GLU A 152 -15.91 11.38 7.19
N LYS A 153 -14.62 11.28 7.51
CA LYS A 153 -13.63 11.98 6.73
C LYS A 153 -13.57 11.47 5.28
N TYR A 154 -13.92 10.20 5.06
CA TYR A 154 -13.92 9.67 3.71
C TYR A 154 -15.16 10.07 2.94
N LEU A 155 -16.27 10.24 3.63
CA LEU A 155 -17.47 10.67 2.97
C LEU A 155 -17.34 12.11 2.49
N THR A 156 -16.75 12.95 3.30
CA THR A 156 -16.57 14.34 2.95
C THR A 156 -15.74 14.50 1.71
N GLU A 157 -14.65 13.74 1.65
CA GLU A 157 -13.76 13.88 0.52
C GLU A 157 -14.36 13.34 -0.75
N VAL A 158 -15.20 12.33 -0.65
CA VAL A 158 -15.83 11.79 -1.83
C VAL A 158 -16.73 12.83 -2.49
N ASP A 159 -17.36 13.68 -1.68
CA ASP A 159 -18.27 14.66 -2.23
C ASP A 159 -17.59 15.94 -2.64
N GLU A 160 -16.30 16.10 -2.36
CA GLU A 160 -15.62 17.32 -2.70
C GLU A 160 -15.11 17.31 -4.11
N ASP A 161 -14.67 18.43 -4.56
CA ASP A 161 -14.03 18.54 -5.84
C ASP A 161 -12.84 17.61 -5.86
N PRO A 162 -12.77 16.71 -6.81
CA PRO A 162 -11.66 15.77 -6.83
C PRO A 162 -10.30 16.41 -6.88
N SER A 163 -10.20 17.63 -7.38
CA SER A 163 -8.91 18.27 -7.47
C SER A 163 -8.37 18.67 -6.12
N THR A 164 -9.22 18.72 -5.08
CA THR A 164 -8.74 19.08 -3.78
C THR A 164 -8.70 17.92 -2.84
N GLY A 165 -9.26 16.84 -3.19
CA GLY A 165 -9.38 15.75 -2.25
C GLY A 165 -8.10 15.20 -1.83
N ILE A 166 -7.13 15.58 -2.54
CA ILE A 166 -5.96 15.08 -2.19
C ILE A 166 -5.11 15.98 -1.53
N ASP A 167 -5.29 16.71 -1.24
CA ASP A 167 -4.52 17.42 -0.79
C ASP A 167 -4.33 17.59 0.37
N THR A 168 -4.41 17.46 0.49
CA THR A 168 -4.35 17.50 1.13
C THR A 168 -4.03 17.36 1.88
N ASP A 169 -3.82 17.44 2.27
CA ASP A 169 -3.83 17.31 2.68
C ASP A 169 -3.65 17.32 3.27
N GLY A 170 -3.63 17.40 3.50
CA GLY A 170 -3.73 17.46 3.76
C GLY A 170 -3.72 17.68 4.35
N GLU A 171 -3.75 18.08 4.59
CA GLU A 171 -3.95 18.43 4.70
C GLU A 171 -3.98 18.48 4.93
#